data_435ea90980e30bb6844badec958775e7
#
_entry.id   435ea90980e30bb6844badec958775e7
#
_cell.length_a   1.000
_cell.length_b   1.000
_cell.length_c   1.000
_cell.angle_alpha   90.00
_cell.angle_beta   90.00
_cell.angle_gamma   90.00
#
_symmetry.space_group_name_H-M   'P 1'
#
loop_
_entity.id
_entity.type
_entity.pdbx_description
1 polymer ?
#
loop_
_entity_poly.entity_id
_entity_poly.type
_entity_poly.pdbx_seq_one_letter_code
_entity_poly.pdbx_strand_id
1 'polypeptide(L)'
;MRYTVCAGIYNDSMTLDELNALTGHGKKKVAVIFEVTPTAEGKADYFKMGAALKEELQRMLGFISVERFASVNNEGKFLSLSFWESEEAAAGWRNQVNHRQSQKAGHDKLFDSYRISVGEIVREYTDRKRGAAPADSNKYLGVD
;
A
#
# COMPACT_ATOMS: atom_id res chain seq x y z
N MET A 1 -4.56 3.12 29.33
CA MET A 1 -3.28 3.52 28.77
C MET A 1 -3.56 4.26 27.46
N ARG A 2 -3.31 5.54 27.42
CA ARG A 2 -3.53 6.35 26.21
C ARG A 2 -2.27 6.31 25.38
N TYR A 3 -2.36 5.76 24.19
CA TYR A 3 -1.27 5.86 23.22
C TYR A 3 -1.39 7.17 22.46
N THR A 4 -0.41 8.05 22.61
CA THR A 4 -0.31 9.27 21.81
C THR A 4 0.12 8.87 20.42
N VAL A 5 -0.82 8.78 19.50
CA VAL A 5 -0.53 8.57 18.08
C VAL A 5 -0.35 9.94 17.44
N CYS A 6 0.75 10.13 16.73
CA CYS A 6 1.08 11.40 16.06
C CYS A 6 -0.09 11.95 15.27
N ALA A 7 -0.36 13.21 15.53
CA ALA A 7 -1.47 13.99 15.01
C ALA A 7 -1.57 13.97 13.48
N GLY A 8 -2.73 13.65 12.97
CA GLY A 8 -3.07 13.94 11.57
C GLY A 8 -4.33 13.28 11.04
N ILE A 9 -4.68 12.08 11.49
CA ILE A 9 -5.79 11.33 10.87
C ILE A 9 -6.64 10.56 11.89
N TYR A 10 -6.15 10.39 13.11
CA TYR A 10 -6.84 9.60 14.12
C TYR A 10 -7.36 10.49 15.23
N ASN A 11 -8.66 10.38 15.49
CA ASN A 11 -9.33 11.05 16.58
C ASN A 11 -8.78 10.52 17.92
N ASP A 12 -8.60 11.37 18.92
CA ASP A 12 -8.11 11.03 20.28
C ASP A 12 -8.96 9.98 21.02
N SER A 13 -10.01 9.47 20.40
CA SER A 13 -10.97 8.53 20.98
C SER A 13 -10.95 7.13 20.38
N MET A 14 -9.86 6.75 19.69
CA MET A 14 -9.75 5.41 19.09
C MET A 14 -9.78 4.32 20.14
N THR A 15 -10.63 3.32 19.95
CA THR A 15 -10.71 2.15 20.81
C THR A 15 -9.54 1.20 20.60
N LEU A 16 -9.31 0.29 21.55
CA LEU A 16 -8.29 -0.75 21.41
C LEU A 16 -8.58 -1.67 20.22
N ASP A 17 -9.86 -1.95 19.94
CA ASP A 17 -10.26 -2.78 18.81
C ASP A 17 -9.97 -2.10 17.47
N GLU A 18 -10.22 -0.81 17.37
CA GLU A 18 -9.87 -0.01 16.20
C GLU A 18 -8.36 0.05 16.01
N LEU A 19 -7.59 0.23 17.08
CA LEU A 19 -6.15 0.20 17.04
C LEU A 19 -5.62 -1.16 16.59
N ASN A 20 -6.15 -2.24 17.14
CA ASN A 20 -5.80 -3.61 16.75
C ASN A 20 -6.12 -3.88 15.27
N ALA A 21 -7.25 -3.39 14.78
CA ALA A 21 -7.62 -3.50 13.38
C ALA A 21 -6.61 -2.80 12.45
N LEU A 22 -6.16 -1.61 12.85
CA LEU A 22 -5.19 -0.83 12.08
C LEU A 22 -3.77 -1.39 12.16
N THR A 23 -3.37 -1.91 13.32
CA THR A 23 -2.02 -2.46 13.53
C THR A 23 -1.87 -3.92 13.12
N GLY A 24 -2.92 -4.54 12.64
CA GLY A 24 -2.90 -5.93 12.20
C GLY A 24 -3.00 -6.97 13.32
N HIS A 25 -3.21 -6.55 14.58
CA HIS A 25 -3.43 -7.50 15.67
C HIS A 25 -4.72 -8.31 15.40
N GLY A 26 -4.57 -9.61 15.18
CA GLY A 26 -5.68 -10.48 14.79
C GLY A 26 -6.18 -10.29 13.36
N LYS A 27 -5.51 -9.48 12.54
CA LYS A 27 -5.86 -9.23 11.14
C LYS A 27 -4.76 -9.75 10.20
N LYS A 28 -5.14 -10.02 8.96
CA LYS A 28 -4.19 -10.43 7.93
C LYS A 28 -3.58 -9.23 7.23
N LYS A 29 -2.29 -9.33 7.00
CA LYS A 29 -1.53 -8.42 6.13
C LYS A 29 -2.16 -8.38 4.74
N VAL A 30 -2.24 -7.20 4.16
CA VAL A 30 -2.76 -7.01 2.81
C VAL A 30 -1.74 -6.34 1.90
N ALA A 31 -1.83 -6.65 0.62
CA ALA A 31 -1.14 -5.95 -0.45
C ALA A 31 -2.14 -5.09 -1.21
N VAL A 32 -1.76 -3.85 -1.51
CA VAL A 32 -2.48 -2.98 -2.43
C VAL A 32 -1.64 -2.84 -3.69
N ILE A 33 -2.19 -3.29 -4.80
CA ILE A 33 -1.57 -3.28 -6.12
C ILE A 33 -2.25 -2.18 -6.92
N PHE A 34 -1.55 -1.09 -7.17
CA PHE A 34 -2.04 0.03 -7.97
C PHE A 34 -1.31 0.06 -9.31
N GLU A 35 -1.97 -0.42 -10.35
CA GLU A 35 -1.49 -0.34 -11.73
C GLU A 35 -2.02 0.96 -12.35
N VAL A 36 -1.16 1.72 -12.98
CA VAL A 36 -1.52 3.03 -13.50
C VAL A 36 -0.77 3.35 -14.80
N THR A 37 -1.50 3.93 -15.74
CA THR A 37 -0.92 4.57 -16.92
C THR A 37 -1.23 6.06 -16.84
N PRO A 38 -0.26 6.89 -16.40
CA PRO A 38 -0.44 8.33 -16.39
C PRO A 38 -0.62 8.87 -17.81
N THR A 39 -1.35 9.97 -17.95
CA THR A 39 -1.34 10.73 -19.20
C THR A 39 0.05 11.28 -19.47
N ALA A 40 0.40 11.55 -20.72
CA ALA A 40 1.68 12.18 -21.08
C ALA A 40 1.87 13.51 -20.32
N GLU A 41 0.80 14.29 -20.19
CA GLU A 41 0.77 15.56 -19.47
C GLU A 41 0.80 15.38 -17.95
N GLY A 42 0.13 14.34 -17.43
CA GLY A 42 0.02 14.06 -15.99
C GLY A 42 1.21 13.30 -15.38
N LYS A 43 2.11 12.76 -16.20
CA LYS A 43 3.20 11.89 -15.73
C LYS A 43 4.11 12.58 -14.70
N ALA A 44 4.54 13.80 -14.97
CA ALA A 44 5.39 14.54 -14.05
C ALA A 44 4.68 14.84 -12.72
N ASP A 45 3.42 15.23 -12.76
CA ASP A 45 2.61 15.48 -11.56
C ASP A 45 2.35 14.21 -10.77
N TYR A 46 2.13 13.07 -11.45
CA TYR A 46 2.00 11.78 -10.80
C TYR A 46 3.24 11.42 -9.97
N PHE A 47 4.44 11.60 -10.54
CA PHE A 47 5.68 11.31 -9.82
C PHE A 47 5.94 12.30 -8.68
N LYS A 48 5.66 13.57 -8.87
CA LYS A 48 5.76 14.58 -7.80
C LYS A 48 4.80 14.30 -6.64
N MET A 49 3.56 13.93 -6.96
CA MET A 49 2.56 13.56 -5.96
C MET A 49 3.01 12.34 -5.17
N GLY A 50 3.54 11.32 -5.83
CA GLY A 50 4.06 10.12 -5.19
C GLY A 50 5.24 10.40 -4.25
N ALA A 51 6.13 11.29 -4.62
CA ALA A 51 7.25 11.71 -3.78
C ALA A 51 6.78 12.49 -2.54
N ALA A 52 5.82 13.41 -2.71
CA ALA A 52 5.23 14.16 -1.60
C ALA A 52 4.46 13.26 -0.62
N LEU A 53 3.78 12.25 -1.13
CA LEU A 53 2.99 11.32 -0.32
C LEU A 53 3.85 10.30 0.45
N LYS A 54 5.09 10.07 0.03
CA LYS A 54 5.97 9.07 0.64
C LYS A 54 6.21 9.33 2.13
N GLU A 55 6.46 10.57 2.52
CA GLU A 55 6.66 10.92 3.93
C GLU A 55 5.39 10.73 4.76
N GLU A 56 4.24 11.04 4.21
CA GLU A 56 2.96 10.84 4.88
C GLU A 56 2.63 9.36 5.04
N LEU A 57 2.91 8.55 4.01
CA LEU A 57 2.76 7.09 4.06
C LEU A 57 3.50 6.48 5.25
N GLN A 58 4.74 6.90 5.46
CA GLN A 58 5.59 6.38 6.54
C GLN A 58 5.03 6.68 7.94
N ARG A 59 4.14 7.67 8.06
CA ARG A 59 3.48 8.04 9.32
C ARG A 59 2.13 7.36 9.53
N MET A 60 1.62 6.68 8.49
CA MET A 60 0.33 6.00 8.58
C MET A 60 0.42 4.77 9.48
N LEU A 61 -0.52 4.68 10.42
CA LEU A 61 -0.63 3.49 11.27
C LEU A 61 -0.98 2.26 10.43
N GLY A 62 -0.23 1.18 10.63
CA GLY A 62 -0.40 -0.06 9.89
C GLY A 62 0.28 -0.11 8.52
N PHE A 63 0.98 0.95 8.13
CA PHE A 63 1.81 0.93 6.93
C PHE A 63 3.05 0.05 7.14
N ILE A 64 3.38 -0.78 6.13
CA ILE A 64 4.56 -1.65 6.16
C ILE A 64 5.60 -1.17 5.16
N SER A 65 5.25 -1.11 3.88
CA SER A 65 6.18 -0.74 2.82
C SER A 65 5.46 -0.30 1.54
N VAL A 66 6.18 0.43 0.71
CA VAL A 66 5.75 0.76 -0.65
C VAL A 66 6.95 0.78 -1.59
N GLU A 67 6.74 0.25 -2.77
CA GLU A 67 7.72 0.33 -3.85
C GLU A 67 7.00 0.53 -5.19
N ARG A 68 7.64 1.23 -6.09
CA ARG A 68 7.10 1.53 -7.41
C ARG A 68 7.93 0.85 -8.48
N PHE A 69 7.24 0.30 -9.48
CA PHE A 69 7.83 -0.47 -10.56
C PHE A 69 7.37 0.08 -11.91
N ALA A 70 8.24 0.03 -12.90
CA ALA A 70 7.87 0.29 -14.28
C ALA A 70 7.60 -1.04 -14.99
N SER A 71 6.56 -1.08 -15.80
CA SER A 71 6.25 -2.28 -16.60
C SER A 71 7.33 -2.51 -17.68
N VAL A 72 7.83 -3.72 -17.76
CA VAL A 72 8.76 -4.14 -18.82
C VAL A 72 8.02 -4.35 -20.16
N ASN A 73 6.77 -4.78 -20.09
CA ASN A 73 5.99 -5.13 -21.28
C ASN A 73 5.18 -3.95 -21.84
N ASN A 74 4.87 -2.96 -21.03
CA ASN A 74 4.04 -1.82 -21.41
C ASN A 74 4.73 -0.53 -21.01
N GLU A 75 5.35 0.14 -21.97
CA GLU A 75 5.97 1.44 -21.75
C GLU A 75 4.95 2.46 -21.25
N GLY A 76 5.34 3.24 -20.25
CA GLY A 76 4.48 4.26 -19.64
C GLY A 76 3.48 3.73 -18.61
N LYS A 77 3.48 2.42 -18.32
CA LYS A 77 2.68 1.81 -17.27
C LYS A 77 3.53 1.56 -16.03
N PHE A 78 2.99 1.90 -14.87
CA PHE A 78 3.64 1.75 -13.57
C PHE A 78 2.79 0.94 -12.62
N LEU A 79 3.45 0.35 -11.63
CA LEU A 79 2.82 -0.37 -10.53
C LEU A 79 3.35 0.19 -9.22
N SER A 80 2.45 0.58 -8.33
CA SER A 80 2.77 0.85 -6.93
C SER A 80 2.28 -0.32 -6.10
N LEU A 81 3.20 -0.97 -5.40
CA LEU A 81 2.92 -2.08 -4.51
C LEU A 81 3.13 -1.63 -3.07
N SER A 82 2.07 -1.65 -2.29
CA SER A 82 2.14 -1.33 -0.86
C SER A 82 1.62 -2.48 -0.01
N PHE A 83 2.25 -2.66 1.14
CA PHE A 83 1.85 -3.65 2.14
C PHE A 83 1.37 -2.96 3.41
N TRP A 84 0.32 -3.52 4.01
CA TRP A 84 -0.38 -2.97 5.16
C TRP A 84 -0.69 -4.07 6.18
N GLU A 85 -0.71 -3.72 7.46
CA GLU A 85 -1.05 -4.66 8.54
C GLU A 85 -2.51 -5.13 8.49
N SER A 86 -3.39 -4.35 7.86
CA SER A 86 -4.81 -4.67 7.69
C SER A 86 -5.42 -3.91 6.52
N GLU A 87 -6.59 -4.35 6.09
CA GLU A 87 -7.37 -3.64 5.07
C GLU A 87 -7.86 -2.27 5.59
N GLU A 88 -8.18 -2.17 6.86
CA GLU A 88 -8.62 -0.93 7.51
C GLU A 88 -7.53 0.14 7.45
N ALA A 89 -6.27 -0.25 7.67
CA ALA A 89 -5.13 0.65 7.53
C ALA A 89 -4.97 1.15 6.09
N ALA A 90 -5.09 0.25 5.13
CA ALA A 90 -5.04 0.58 3.71
C ALA A 90 -6.21 1.49 3.29
N ALA A 91 -7.39 1.29 3.85
CA ALA A 91 -8.57 2.12 3.57
C ALA A 91 -8.38 3.58 3.99
N GLY A 92 -7.76 3.81 5.13
CA GLY A 92 -7.43 5.17 5.59
C GLY A 92 -6.56 5.91 4.60
N TRP A 93 -5.54 5.26 4.08
CA TRP A 93 -4.66 5.80 3.06
C TRP A 93 -5.38 6.05 1.73
N ARG A 94 -6.16 5.09 1.26
CA ARG A 94 -6.96 5.21 0.03
C ARG A 94 -7.84 6.46 0.06
N ASN A 95 -8.52 6.70 1.17
CA ASN A 95 -9.41 7.84 1.32
C ASN A 95 -8.64 9.17 1.27
N GLN A 96 -7.45 9.22 1.84
CA GLN A 96 -6.59 10.39 1.80
C GLN A 96 -6.09 10.67 0.37
N VAL A 97 -5.66 9.65 -0.36
CA VAL A 97 -5.22 9.77 -1.76
C VAL A 97 -6.37 10.19 -2.66
N ASN A 98 -7.54 9.59 -2.51
CA ASN A 98 -8.74 9.96 -3.27
C ASN A 98 -9.14 11.41 -3.04
N HIS A 99 -9.07 11.89 -1.80
CA HIS A 99 -9.37 13.28 -1.47
C HIS A 99 -8.43 14.24 -2.20
N ARG A 100 -7.13 13.96 -2.21
CA ARG A 100 -6.13 14.77 -2.91
C ARG A 100 -6.27 14.72 -4.42
N GLN A 101 -6.56 13.55 -4.99
CA GLN A 101 -6.82 13.40 -6.41
C GLN A 101 -8.06 14.20 -6.82
N SER A 102 -9.11 14.20 -6.01
CA SER A 102 -10.33 14.99 -6.26
C SER A 102 -10.05 16.49 -6.27
N GLN A 103 -9.15 16.95 -5.44
CA GLN A 103 -8.74 18.36 -5.43
C GLN A 103 -7.97 18.78 -6.70
N LYS A 104 -7.14 17.87 -7.26
CA LYS A 104 -6.40 18.10 -8.51
C LYS A 104 -7.22 17.83 -9.76
N ALA A 105 -8.10 16.86 -9.75
CA ALA A 105 -8.90 16.43 -10.91
C ALA A 105 -9.91 17.47 -11.40
N GLY A 106 -10.13 18.57 -10.65
CA GLY A 106 -10.86 19.73 -11.13
C GLY A 106 -10.17 20.48 -12.26
N HIS A 107 -8.90 20.20 -12.56
CA HIS A 107 -8.11 20.90 -13.55
C HIS A 107 -7.48 20.02 -14.64
N ASP A 108 -7.00 18.78 -14.31
CA ASP A 108 -6.29 17.94 -15.27
C ASP A 108 -6.53 16.44 -15.04
N LYS A 109 -6.75 15.70 -16.12
CA LYS A 109 -6.79 14.25 -16.09
C LYS A 109 -5.37 13.71 -15.90
N LEU A 110 -5.09 13.09 -14.73
CA LEU A 110 -3.78 12.53 -14.40
C LEU A 110 -3.52 11.16 -15.03
N PHE A 111 -4.55 10.36 -15.21
CA PHE A 111 -4.44 8.97 -15.63
C PHE A 111 -5.27 8.67 -16.88
N ASP A 112 -4.68 7.95 -17.83
CA ASP A 112 -5.42 7.31 -18.92
C ASP A 112 -6.21 6.12 -18.40
N SER A 113 -5.60 5.32 -17.55
CA SER A 113 -6.23 4.16 -16.91
C SER A 113 -5.55 3.80 -15.60
N TYR A 114 -6.30 3.13 -14.73
CA TYR A 114 -5.74 2.53 -13.53
C TYR A 114 -6.57 1.31 -13.09
N ARG A 115 -5.94 0.44 -12.33
CA ARG A 115 -6.57 -0.67 -11.65
C ARG A 115 -6.02 -0.79 -10.25
N ILE A 116 -6.89 -0.98 -9.27
CA ILE A 116 -6.54 -1.25 -7.89
C ILE A 116 -6.98 -2.65 -7.54
N SER A 117 -6.05 -3.46 -7.04
CA SER A 117 -6.34 -4.78 -6.51
C SER A 117 -5.86 -4.84 -5.06
N VAL A 118 -6.71 -5.30 -4.17
CA VAL A 118 -6.39 -5.50 -2.76
C VAL A 118 -6.50 -6.98 -2.46
N GLY A 119 -5.44 -7.56 -1.93
CA GLY A 119 -5.40 -8.98 -1.63
C GLY A 119 -4.81 -9.25 -0.25
N GLU A 120 -5.38 -10.21 0.48
CA GLU A 120 -4.77 -10.72 1.70
C GLU A 120 -3.54 -11.56 1.36
N ILE A 121 -2.47 -11.40 2.12
CA ILE A 121 -1.27 -12.21 1.99
C ILE A 121 -1.50 -13.54 2.71
N VAL A 122 -1.73 -14.57 1.92
CA VAL A 122 -1.93 -15.92 2.44
C VAL A 122 -0.62 -16.52 2.94
N ARG A 123 0.49 -16.22 2.28
CA ARG A 123 1.80 -16.76 2.61
C ARG A 123 2.91 -15.84 2.11
N GLU A 124 3.94 -15.69 2.91
CA GLU A 124 5.13 -14.93 2.55
C GLU A 124 6.38 -15.69 3.01
N TYR A 125 7.31 -15.88 2.13
CA TYR A 125 8.62 -16.45 2.41
C TYR A 125 9.64 -15.91 1.41
N THR A 126 10.90 -15.97 1.78
CA THR A 126 12.01 -15.48 0.95
C THR A 126 13.00 -16.62 0.69
N ASP A 127 14.04 -16.34 -0.07
CA ASP A 127 15.17 -17.25 -0.28
C ASP A 127 15.86 -17.64 1.04
N ARG A 128 15.84 -16.74 2.02
CA ARG A 128 16.51 -16.91 3.34
C ARG A 128 15.57 -17.23 4.49
N LYS A 129 14.28 -16.91 4.38
CA LYS A 129 13.27 -17.13 5.41
C LYS A 129 12.16 -17.98 4.84
N ARG A 130 12.31 -19.29 4.99
CA ARG A 130 11.44 -20.27 4.35
C ARG A 130 10.48 -21.02 5.31
N GLY A 131 10.32 -20.54 6.54
CA GLY A 131 9.44 -21.18 7.53
C GLY A 131 7.98 -21.30 7.09
N ALA A 132 7.49 -20.36 6.29
CA ALA A 132 6.14 -20.39 5.72
C ALA A 132 6.07 -20.99 4.31
N ALA A 133 7.19 -21.42 3.73
CA ALA A 133 7.21 -22.05 2.42
C ALA A 133 6.50 -23.41 2.47
N PRO A 134 5.78 -23.81 1.40
CA PRO A 134 5.22 -25.14 1.31
C PRO A 134 6.31 -26.21 1.41
N ALA A 135 6.01 -27.31 2.13
CA ALA A 135 6.98 -28.38 2.34
C ALA A 135 7.47 -29.02 1.03
N ASP A 136 6.61 -29.13 0.04
CA ASP A 136 6.97 -29.62 -1.29
C ASP A 136 7.94 -28.69 -2.02
N SER A 137 7.78 -27.38 -1.85
CA SER A 137 8.71 -26.38 -2.41
C SER A 137 10.11 -26.52 -1.77
N ASN A 138 10.19 -26.67 -0.46
CA ASN A 138 11.45 -26.86 0.24
C ASN A 138 12.12 -28.16 -0.21
N LYS A 139 11.34 -29.24 -0.31
CA LYS A 139 11.82 -30.55 -0.77
C LYS A 139 12.37 -30.47 -2.20
N TYR A 140 11.66 -29.79 -3.09
CA TYR A 140 12.09 -29.62 -4.49
C TYR A 140 13.41 -28.87 -4.61
N LEU A 141 13.59 -27.84 -3.79
CA LEU A 141 14.80 -27.02 -3.79
C LEU A 141 15.94 -27.63 -2.94
N GLY A 142 15.70 -28.72 -2.22
CA GLY A 142 16.70 -29.33 -1.33
C GLY A 142 17.07 -28.45 -0.15
N VAL A 143 16.15 -27.62 0.33
CA VAL A 143 16.31 -26.74 1.49
C VAL A 143 15.34 -27.15 2.58
N ASP A 144 15.83 -27.20 3.81
CA ASP A 144 15.04 -27.52 5.01
C ASP A 144 14.63 -26.24 5.76
#